data_78d29d4cbc3324c5672a277ca2fa39ef
#
_entry.id   78d29d4cbc3324c5672a277ca2fa39ef
#
_cell.length_a   1.000
_cell.length_b   1.000
_cell.length_c   1.000
_cell.angle_alpha   90.00
_cell.angle_beta   90.00
_cell.angle_gamma   90.00
#
_symmetry.space_group_name_H-M   'P 1'
#
loop_
_entity.id
_entity.type
_entity.pdbx_description
1 polymer ?
#
loop_
_entity_poly.entity_id
_entity_poly.type
_entity_poly.pdbx_seq_one_letter_code
_entity_poly.pdbx_strand_id
1 'polypeptide(L)'
;MRICALGLLLALAGCASTDQTPAPAPTVTADEAIERGGVEQLAIDAVGDYFAVSAEIAADGGEDPERIAEVVTSNWLTQEMTGFAALRALGSSQAGVPEVTKIEVSAIRGIAVVTEVVLHACTSLDGVTIRTADGDETDVPIGTSLVTIYVVPEDGILKVDGVEPWTEVSWCAEP
;
A
#
# COMPACT_ATOMS: atom_id res chain seq x y z
N MET A 1 -63.80 -53.76 -15.30
CA MET A 1 -63.27 -55.09 -15.68
C MET A 1 -61.75 -54.97 -15.84
N ARG A 2 -60.99 -55.78 -15.01
CA ARG A 2 -59.54 -56.01 -15.00
C ARG A 2 -58.71 -54.80 -14.46
N ILE A 3 -58.37 -54.77 -13.19
CA ILE A 3 -57.32 -55.24 -12.31
C ILE A 3 -56.01 -55.54 -13.05
N CYS A 4 -54.98 -54.72 -12.73
CA CYS A 4 -53.58 -55.16 -12.65
C CYS A 4 -52.82 -54.30 -11.63
N ALA A 5 -52.52 -54.94 -10.53
CA ALA A 5 -51.58 -54.52 -9.52
C ALA A 5 -50.16 -54.81 -10.03
N LEU A 6 -49.21 -53.98 -9.68
CA LEU A 6 -47.78 -54.29 -9.59
C LEU A 6 -47.12 -53.00 -8.99
N GLY A 7 -46.62 -53.04 -7.84
CA GLY A 7 -45.36 -53.64 -7.49
C GLY A 7 -44.51 -52.53 -6.91
N LEU A 8 -44.69 -52.32 -5.57
CA LEU A 8 -43.90 -51.35 -4.77
C LEU A 8 -42.49 -51.92 -4.55
N LEU A 9 -41.49 -51.36 -5.18
CA LEU A 9 -40.06 -51.63 -4.86
C LEU A 9 -39.49 -50.41 -4.13
N LEU A 10 -39.40 -50.50 -2.80
CA LEU A 10 -38.62 -49.61 -1.96
C LEU A 10 -37.12 -49.85 -2.25
N ALA A 11 -36.48 -48.95 -2.93
CA ALA A 11 -35.02 -48.84 -2.94
C ALA A 11 -34.57 -47.97 -1.77
N LEU A 12 -34.07 -48.58 -0.71
CA LEU A 12 -33.33 -47.93 0.37
C LEU A 12 -31.97 -47.45 -0.19
N ALA A 13 -31.91 -46.19 -0.63
CA ALA A 13 -30.65 -45.53 -0.90
C ALA A 13 -30.02 -45.15 0.44
N GLY A 14 -29.02 -45.91 0.87
CA GLY A 14 -28.20 -45.59 2.02
C GLY A 14 -27.46 -44.29 1.81
N CYS A 15 -27.68 -43.35 2.73
CA CYS A 15 -26.81 -42.18 2.89
C CYS A 15 -25.45 -42.65 3.38
N ALA A 16 -24.50 -42.79 2.47
CA ALA A 16 -23.09 -42.86 2.82
C ALA A 16 -22.68 -41.45 3.28
N SER A 17 -22.59 -41.28 4.59
CA SER A 17 -21.92 -40.12 5.19
C SER A 17 -20.44 -40.23 4.79
N THR A 18 -20.05 -39.46 3.78
CA THR A 18 -18.63 -39.20 3.52
C THR A 18 -18.12 -38.35 4.67
N ASP A 19 -17.43 -39.03 5.56
CA ASP A 19 -16.58 -38.39 6.58
C ASP A 19 -15.49 -37.58 5.80
N GLN A 20 -15.79 -36.33 5.46
CA GLN A 20 -14.80 -35.43 4.93
C GLN A 20 -13.91 -35.03 6.09
N THR A 21 -12.82 -35.75 6.28
CA THR A 21 -11.70 -35.29 7.07
C THR A 21 -11.33 -33.89 6.54
N PRO A 22 -11.40 -32.83 7.35
CA PRO A 22 -11.01 -31.49 6.89
C PRO A 22 -9.59 -31.57 6.34
N ALA A 23 -9.40 -31.05 5.12
CA ALA A 23 -8.08 -30.96 4.54
C ALA A 23 -7.17 -30.20 5.52
N PRO A 24 -5.95 -30.72 5.80
CA PRO A 24 -5.02 -30.01 6.66
C PRO A 24 -4.84 -28.60 6.11
N ALA A 25 -4.88 -27.60 7.00
CA ALA A 25 -4.59 -26.22 6.65
C ALA A 25 -3.22 -26.18 5.93
N PRO A 26 -3.07 -25.39 4.86
CA PRO A 26 -1.81 -25.29 4.16
C PRO A 26 -0.72 -24.89 5.16
N THR A 27 0.27 -25.75 5.33
CA THR A 27 1.44 -25.48 6.16
C THR A 27 2.33 -24.52 5.37
N VAL A 28 2.39 -23.27 5.80
CA VAL A 28 3.34 -22.28 5.23
C VAL A 28 4.74 -22.78 5.56
N THR A 29 5.57 -22.99 4.55
CA THR A 29 6.96 -23.40 4.75
C THR A 29 7.79 -22.22 5.30
N ALA A 30 8.88 -22.53 6.00
CA ALA A 30 9.77 -21.49 6.52
C ALA A 30 10.33 -20.60 5.39
N ASP A 31 10.54 -21.15 4.21
CA ASP A 31 11.03 -20.42 3.04
C ASP A 31 9.97 -19.41 2.54
N GLU A 32 8.69 -19.77 2.50
CA GLU A 32 7.61 -18.83 2.15
C GLU A 32 7.44 -17.71 3.18
N ALA A 33 7.68 -18.00 4.45
CA ALA A 33 7.66 -16.98 5.50
C ALA A 33 8.85 -16.01 5.37
N ILE A 34 10.04 -16.51 5.00
CA ILE A 34 11.24 -15.71 4.75
C ILE A 34 11.04 -14.84 3.51
N GLU A 35 10.48 -15.37 2.42
CA GLU A 35 10.19 -14.59 1.21
C GLU A 35 9.16 -13.49 1.47
N ARG A 36 8.11 -13.76 2.25
CA ARG A 36 7.12 -12.74 2.62
C ARG A 36 7.69 -11.65 3.51
N GLY A 37 8.45 -12.00 4.54
CA GLY A 37 9.12 -11.03 5.39
C GLY A 37 10.12 -10.16 4.63
N GLY A 38 10.76 -10.71 3.61
CA GLY A 38 11.61 -9.96 2.68
C GLY A 38 10.82 -8.94 1.85
N VAL A 39 9.64 -9.30 1.35
CA VAL A 39 8.76 -8.40 0.58
C VAL A 39 8.21 -7.27 1.43
N GLU A 40 7.82 -7.55 2.68
CA GLU A 40 7.36 -6.53 3.62
C GLU A 40 8.43 -5.46 3.85
N GLN A 41 9.66 -5.87 4.13
CA GLN A 41 10.76 -4.94 4.34
C GLN A 41 11.08 -4.14 3.07
N LEU A 42 11.13 -4.80 1.91
CA LEU A 42 11.34 -4.12 0.62
C LEU A 42 10.26 -3.09 0.30
N ALA A 43 9.01 -3.36 0.67
CA ALA A 43 7.92 -2.40 0.50
C ALA A 43 8.05 -1.21 1.46
N ILE A 44 8.46 -1.43 2.71
CA ILE A 44 8.75 -0.37 3.68
C ILE A 44 9.91 0.50 3.19
N ASP A 45 10.97 -0.11 2.68
CA ASP A 45 12.12 0.59 2.13
C ASP A 45 11.72 1.45 0.92
N ALA A 46 10.91 0.91 0.00
CA ALA A 46 10.39 1.65 -1.16
C ALA A 46 9.56 2.88 -0.76
N VAL A 47 8.78 2.80 0.33
CA VAL A 47 8.07 3.95 0.89
C VAL A 47 9.05 4.99 1.46
N GLY A 48 10.10 4.54 2.15
CA GLY A 48 11.15 5.43 2.64
C GLY A 48 11.86 6.19 1.52
N ASP A 49 12.24 5.49 0.47
CA ASP A 49 12.89 6.07 -0.71
C ASP A 49 11.97 7.08 -1.41
N TYR A 50 10.68 6.77 -1.54
CA TYR A 50 9.69 7.69 -2.10
C TYR A 50 9.61 9.00 -1.32
N PHE A 51 9.49 8.94 0.02
CA PHE A 51 9.43 10.17 0.83
C PHE A 51 10.74 10.97 0.76
N ALA A 52 11.89 10.30 0.72
CA ALA A 52 13.19 10.96 0.61
C ALA A 52 13.33 11.71 -0.72
N VAL A 53 13.09 11.04 -1.85
CA VAL A 53 13.20 11.66 -3.19
C VAL A 53 12.16 12.77 -3.37
N SER A 54 10.91 12.54 -2.91
CA SER A 54 9.86 13.55 -2.97
C SER A 54 10.23 14.83 -2.18
N ALA A 55 10.80 14.66 -0.97
CA ALA A 55 11.23 15.77 -0.14
C ALA A 55 12.40 16.55 -0.76
N GLU A 56 13.37 15.87 -1.39
CA GLU A 56 14.47 16.52 -2.12
C GLU A 56 13.96 17.38 -3.28
N ILE A 57 13.06 16.86 -4.10
CA ILE A 57 12.46 17.61 -5.21
C ILE A 57 11.67 18.81 -4.67
N ALA A 58 10.92 18.61 -3.59
CA ALA A 58 10.15 19.69 -2.97
C ALA A 58 11.06 20.78 -2.34
N ALA A 59 12.21 20.39 -1.77
CA ALA A 59 13.21 21.34 -1.24
C ALA A 59 13.84 22.17 -2.35
N ASP A 60 14.01 21.59 -3.54
CA ASP A 60 14.51 22.28 -4.74
C ASP A 60 13.40 23.09 -5.45
N GLY A 61 12.22 23.25 -4.84
CA GLY A 61 11.10 24.02 -5.43
C GLY A 61 10.44 23.32 -6.63
N GLY A 62 10.53 21.99 -6.69
CA GLY A 62 10.00 21.18 -7.79
C GLY A 62 10.91 21.12 -9.01
N GLU A 63 12.19 21.47 -8.89
CA GLU A 63 13.16 21.34 -9.98
C GLU A 63 13.53 19.85 -10.18
N ASP A 64 13.86 19.49 -11.44
CA ASP A 64 14.20 18.13 -11.87
C ASP A 64 13.21 17.05 -11.34
N PRO A 65 11.88 17.24 -11.52
CA PRO A 65 10.87 16.40 -10.91
C PRO A 65 10.83 14.98 -11.50
N GLU A 66 11.46 14.75 -12.66
CA GLU A 66 11.58 13.44 -13.30
C GLU A 66 12.33 12.41 -12.45
N ARG A 67 13.14 12.84 -11.48
CA ARG A 67 13.82 11.95 -10.51
C ARG A 67 12.83 11.07 -9.74
N ILE A 68 11.59 11.54 -9.56
CA ILE A 68 10.56 10.76 -8.86
C ILE A 68 10.20 9.44 -9.59
N ALA A 69 10.44 9.34 -10.91
CA ALA A 69 10.18 8.13 -11.69
C ALA A 69 11.00 6.90 -11.23
N GLU A 70 12.07 7.13 -10.47
CA GLU A 70 12.88 6.04 -9.91
C GLU A 70 12.11 5.28 -8.81
N VAL A 71 11.24 5.97 -8.07
CA VAL A 71 10.56 5.45 -6.87
C VAL A 71 9.04 5.35 -6.99
N VAL A 72 8.44 5.89 -8.06
CA VAL A 72 7.01 5.74 -8.35
C VAL A 72 6.78 4.98 -9.64
N THR A 73 5.60 4.38 -9.79
CA THR A 73 5.21 3.73 -11.03
C THR A 73 4.88 4.74 -12.12
N SER A 74 4.90 4.28 -13.36
CA SER A 74 4.43 5.06 -14.50
C SER A 74 2.98 5.56 -14.35
N ASN A 75 2.15 4.81 -13.61
CA ASN A 75 0.76 5.17 -13.32
C ASN A 75 0.66 6.37 -12.36
N TRP A 76 1.46 6.38 -11.28
CA TRP A 76 1.45 7.46 -10.28
C TRP A 76 2.28 8.69 -10.67
N LEU A 77 3.23 8.52 -11.60
CA LEU A 77 4.17 9.57 -12.04
C LEU A 77 3.47 10.89 -12.44
N THR A 78 2.36 10.80 -13.19
CA THR A 78 1.65 12.01 -13.64
C THR A 78 1.10 12.84 -12.48
N GLN A 79 0.65 12.19 -11.41
CA GLN A 79 0.14 12.85 -10.21
C GLN A 79 1.26 13.60 -9.50
N GLU A 80 2.41 12.97 -9.30
CA GLU A 80 3.59 13.55 -8.67
C GLU A 80 4.14 14.73 -9.46
N MET A 81 4.31 14.56 -10.78
CA MET A 81 4.76 15.63 -11.68
C MET A 81 3.84 16.86 -11.64
N THR A 82 2.53 16.64 -11.48
CA THR A 82 1.56 17.73 -11.34
C THR A 82 1.75 18.49 -10.03
N GLY A 83 2.02 17.79 -8.94
CA GLY A 83 2.31 18.39 -7.63
C GLY A 83 3.56 19.27 -7.66
N PHE A 84 4.66 18.74 -8.20
CA PHE A 84 5.92 19.49 -8.30
C PHE A 84 5.81 20.69 -9.28
N ALA A 85 5.07 20.55 -10.37
CA ALA A 85 4.81 21.65 -11.27
C ALA A 85 4.02 22.79 -10.59
N ALA A 86 3.07 22.46 -9.71
CA ALA A 86 2.33 23.44 -8.93
C ALA A 86 3.26 24.16 -7.92
N LEU A 87 4.15 23.43 -7.23
CA LEU A 87 5.14 24.00 -6.33
C LEU A 87 6.04 25.01 -7.04
N ARG A 88 6.56 24.62 -8.21
CA ARG A 88 7.38 25.49 -9.07
C ARG A 88 6.61 26.72 -9.55
N ALA A 89 5.35 26.56 -9.98
CA ALA A 89 4.54 27.68 -10.44
C ALA A 89 4.26 28.72 -9.36
N LEU A 90 4.23 28.30 -8.08
CA LEU A 90 4.09 29.17 -6.93
C LEU A 90 5.43 29.80 -6.50
N GLY A 91 6.55 29.38 -7.06
CA GLY A 91 7.90 29.76 -6.61
C GLY A 91 8.16 29.35 -5.15
N SER A 92 7.53 28.29 -4.71
CA SER A 92 7.61 27.81 -3.34
C SER A 92 8.52 26.59 -3.23
N SER A 93 9.12 26.39 -2.06
CA SER A 93 9.86 25.17 -1.74
C SER A 93 9.46 24.66 -0.36
N GLN A 94 9.69 23.37 -0.13
CA GLN A 94 9.46 22.74 1.15
C GLN A 94 10.80 22.47 1.84
N ALA A 95 10.90 22.78 3.12
CA ALA A 95 12.04 22.36 3.94
C ALA A 95 11.55 21.33 4.98
N GLY A 96 12.40 20.35 5.29
CA GLY A 96 12.06 19.21 6.14
C GLY A 96 11.45 18.04 5.35
N VAL A 97 11.55 16.88 5.94
CA VAL A 97 11.02 15.62 5.39
C VAL A 97 9.87 15.17 6.28
N PRO A 98 8.71 14.78 5.71
CA PRO A 98 7.67 14.14 6.51
C PRO A 98 8.23 12.90 7.22
N GLU A 99 8.01 12.79 8.52
CA GLU A 99 8.46 11.65 9.30
C GLU A 99 7.40 10.55 9.26
N VAL A 100 7.79 9.33 8.91
CA VAL A 100 6.93 8.15 9.07
C VAL A 100 7.11 7.64 10.50
N THR A 101 6.13 7.91 11.36
CA THR A 101 6.18 7.56 12.79
C THR A 101 5.71 6.13 13.08
N LYS A 102 4.88 5.58 12.19
CA LYS A 102 4.40 4.20 12.26
C LYS A 102 4.08 3.71 10.84
N ILE A 103 4.46 2.47 10.52
CA ILE A 103 4.15 1.84 9.25
C ILE A 103 3.86 0.37 9.45
N GLU A 104 2.86 -0.16 8.78
CA GLU A 104 2.44 -1.56 8.85
C GLU A 104 1.97 -2.05 7.49
N VAL A 105 2.37 -3.27 7.12
CA VAL A 105 1.83 -3.94 5.95
C VAL A 105 0.45 -4.48 6.27
N SER A 106 -0.56 -3.93 5.63
CA SER A 106 -1.97 -4.30 5.79
C SER A 106 -2.35 -5.50 4.92
N ALA A 107 -1.80 -5.60 3.71
CA ALA A 107 -2.06 -6.71 2.81
C ALA A 107 -0.91 -6.92 1.81
N ILE A 108 -0.68 -8.18 1.45
CA ILE A 108 0.13 -8.57 0.30
C ILE A 108 -0.77 -9.32 -0.65
N ARG A 109 -0.89 -8.85 -1.89
CA ARG A 109 -1.74 -9.42 -2.92
C ARG A 109 -0.90 -10.19 -3.94
N GLY A 110 -1.50 -11.24 -4.51
CA GLY A 110 -0.86 -12.17 -5.43
C GLY A 110 -0.60 -13.53 -4.77
N ILE A 111 -0.71 -14.63 -5.56
CA ILE A 111 -0.61 -16.00 -5.03
C ILE A 111 0.79 -16.58 -5.28
N ALA A 112 1.27 -16.50 -6.50
CA ALA A 112 2.59 -17.01 -6.90
C ALA A 112 3.62 -15.89 -7.12
N VAL A 113 3.14 -14.68 -7.42
CA VAL A 113 3.94 -13.48 -7.61
C VAL A 113 3.24 -12.36 -6.88
N VAL A 114 3.98 -11.56 -6.13
CA VAL A 114 3.45 -10.33 -5.50
C VAL A 114 3.03 -9.38 -6.60
N THR A 115 1.78 -8.94 -6.55
CA THR A 115 1.21 -7.96 -7.49
C THR A 115 1.02 -6.61 -6.83
N GLU A 116 0.86 -6.58 -5.52
CA GLU A 116 0.68 -5.35 -4.75
C GLU A 116 0.94 -5.60 -3.27
N VAL A 117 1.56 -4.62 -2.61
CA VAL A 117 1.66 -4.53 -1.14
C VAL A 117 0.91 -3.28 -0.72
N VAL A 118 -0.01 -3.41 0.24
CA VAL A 118 -0.77 -2.30 0.81
C VAL A 118 -0.22 -2.02 2.19
N LEU A 119 0.17 -0.78 2.43
CA LEU A 119 0.68 -0.34 3.72
C LEU A 119 -0.21 0.77 4.30
N HIS A 120 -0.32 0.79 5.62
CA HIS A 120 -0.84 1.93 6.35
C HIS A 120 0.34 2.63 7.02
N ALA A 121 0.38 3.95 6.92
CA ALA A 121 1.44 4.74 7.51
C ALA A 121 0.91 5.98 8.23
N CYS A 122 1.47 6.27 9.39
CA CYS A 122 1.30 7.54 10.09
C CYS A 122 2.46 8.46 9.70
N THR A 123 2.15 9.61 9.15
CA THR A 123 3.14 10.61 8.78
C THR A 123 2.96 11.85 9.64
N SER A 124 4.05 12.38 10.20
CA SER A 124 4.09 13.67 10.87
C SER A 124 4.70 14.72 9.95
N LEU A 125 4.11 15.89 9.93
CA LEU A 125 4.64 17.08 9.27
C LEU A 125 5.37 18.00 10.24
N ASP A 126 5.68 17.53 11.44
CA ASP A 126 6.42 18.31 12.42
C ASP A 126 7.81 18.68 11.87
N GLY A 127 8.13 19.96 11.90
CA GLY A 127 9.38 20.48 11.33
C GLY A 127 9.40 20.63 9.81
N VAL A 128 8.26 20.39 9.15
CA VAL A 128 8.10 20.72 7.72
C VAL A 128 7.63 22.16 7.58
N THR A 129 8.33 22.94 6.78
CA THR A 129 7.99 24.35 6.48
C THR A 129 7.83 24.56 4.98
N ILE A 130 7.00 25.51 4.59
CA ILE A 130 6.90 25.99 3.21
C ILE A 130 7.55 27.36 3.14
N ARG A 131 8.50 27.52 2.24
CA ARG A 131 9.09 28.81 1.89
C ARG A 131 8.43 29.32 0.62
N THR A 132 7.91 30.53 0.67
CA THR A 132 7.29 31.21 -0.48
C THR A 132 8.34 31.89 -1.38
N ALA A 133 7.93 32.32 -2.57
CA ALA A 133 8.77 33.10 -3.49
C ALA A 133 9.34 34.38 -2.87
N ASP A 134 8.62 34.99 -1.92
CA ASP A 134 9.04 36.22 -1.21
C ASP A 134 10.02 35.91 -0.07
N GLY A 135 10.29 34.65 0.22
CA GLY A 135 11.20 34.20 1.25
C GLY A 135 10.56 34.01 2.63
N ASP A 136 9.26 34.22 2.75
CA ASP A 136 8.53 33.95 3.99
C ASP A 136 8.45 32.46 4.26
N GLU A 137 8.70 32.06 5.50
CA GLU A 137 8.55 30.68 5.95
C GLU A 137 7.27 30.53 6.77
N THR A 138 6.52 29.48 6.46
CA THR A 138 5.29 29.13 7.18
C THR A 138 5.35 27.66 7.56
N ASP A 139 5.15 27.38 8.84
CA ASP A 139 4.99 26.00 9.28
C ASP A 139 3.78 25.36 8.60
N VAL A 140 3.97 24.16 8.10
CA VAL A 140 2.82 23.32 7.69
C VAL A 140 2.01 23.03 8.94
N PRO A 141 0.67 23.13 8.89
CA PRO A 141 -0.14 22.83 10.07
C PRO A 141 0.24 21.48 10.66
N ILE A 142 0.64 21.52 11.94
CA ILE A 142 1.05 20.33 12.69
C ILE A 142 -0.10 19.34 12.70
N GLY A 143 0.18 18.10 12.31
CA GLY A 143 -0.79 17.03 12.36
C GLY A 143 -0.18 15.73 11.90
N THR A 144 -0.65 14.66 12.52
CA THR A 144 -0.39 13.31 12.03
C THR A 144 -1.44 12.98 10.99
N SER A 145 -1.00 12.68 9.79
CA SER A 145 -1.84 12.15 8.73
C SER A 145 -1.73 10.64 8.67
N LEU A 146 -2.84 9.99 8.44
CA LEU A 146 -2.90 8.55 8.21
C LEU A 146 -3.15 8.32 6.73
N VAL A 147 -2.27 7.56 6.11
CA VAL A 147 -2.33 7.27 4.68
C VAL A 147 -2.27 5.78 4.39
N THR A 148 -2.94 5.37 3.34
CA THR A 148 -2.76 4.07 2.69
C THR A 148 -1.81 4.25 1.52
N ILE A 149 -0.78 3.41 1.43
CA ILE A 149 0.22 3.45 0.39
C ILE A 149 0.16 2.13 -0.37
N TYR A 150 0.07 2.22 -1.68
CA TYR A 150 0.09 1.08 -2.59
C TYR A 150 1.46 0.96 -3.21
N VAL A 151 2.06 -0.21 -3.10
CA VAL A 151 3.39 -0.51 -3.66
C VAL A 151 3.26 -1.71 -4.59
N VAL A 152 3.73 -1.56 -5.81
CA VAL A 152 3.66 -2.61 -6.82
C VAL A 152 5.03 -2.86 -7.47
N PRO A 153 5.29 -4.07 -7.98
CA PRO A 153 6.50 -4.34 -8.74
C PRO A 153 6.40 -3.72 -10.15
N GLU A 154 7.37 -2.90 -10.50
CA GLU A 154 7.59 -2.39 -11.86
C GLU A 154 9.09 -2.51 -12.19
N ASP A 155 9.44 -3.08 -13.34
CA ASP A 155 10.82 -3.30 -13.79
C ASP A 155 11.71 -4.07 -12.80
N GLY A 156 11.10 -4.96 -12.00
CA GLY A 156 11.80 -5.82 -11.04
C GLY A 156 12.10 -5.19 -9.69
N ILE A 157 11.63 -3.98 -9.44
CA ILE A 157 11.71 -3.29 -8.15
C ILE A 157 10.32 -2.91 -7.65
N LEU A 158 10.18 -2.73 -6.33
CA LEU A 158 8.95 -2.23 -5.74
C LEU A 158 8.92 -0.71 -5.81
N LYS A 159 7.81 -0.15 -6.32
CA LYS A 159 7.58 1.29 -6.47
C LYS A 159 6.23 1.69 -5.90
N VAL A 160 6.11 2.93 -5.44
CA VAL A 160 4.83 3.49 -5.01
C VAL A 160 3.92 3.73 -6.22
N ASP A 161 2.71 3.18 -6.16
CA ASP A 161 1.65 3.29 -7.18
C ASP A 161 0.52 4.22 -6.77
N GLY A 162 0.47 4.62 -5.51
CA GLY A 162 -0.53 5.53 -5.00
C GLY A 162 -0.40 5.81 -3.52
N VAL A 163 -0.88 6.98 -3.12
CA VAL A 163 -1.01 7.40 -1.72
C VAL A 163 -2.40 7.99 -1.53
N GLU A 164 -3.18 7.44 -0.61
CA GLU A 164 -4.55 7.85 -0.33
C GLU A 164 -4.73 8.18 1.17
N PRO A 165 -5.52 9.22 1.51
CA PRO A 165 -5.88 9.46 2.90
C PRO A 165 -6.65 8.27 3.49
N TRP A 166 -6.31 7.86 4.70
CA TRP A 166 -7.07 6.86 5.44
C TRP A 166 -7.77 7.52 6.63
N THR A 167 -8.98 7.09 6.98
CA THR A 167 -9.86 7.82 7.90
C THR A 167 -9.83 7.35 9.35
N GLU A 168 -9.18 6.23 9.67
CA GLU A 168 -9.11 5.70 11.04
C GLU A 168 -7.97 6.33 11.86
N VAL A 169 -8.13 7.60 12.22
CA VAL A 169 -7.09 8.42 12.89
C VAL A 169 -6.64 7.83 14.24
N SER A 170 -7.46 7.00 14.90
CA SER A 170 -7.13 6.39 16.19
C SER A 170 -5.91 5.46 16.14
N TRP A 171 -5.63 4.85 14.98
CA TRP A 171 -4.52 3.93 14.80
C TRP A 171 -3.14 4.60 14.98
N CYS A 172 -2.99 5.87 14.64
CA CYS A 172 -1.75 6.62 14.83
C CYS A 172 -1.47 6.99 16.29
N ALA A 173 -2.51 6.99 17.12
CA ALA A 173 -2.39 7.36 18.53
C ALA A 173 -2.10 6.15 19.43
N GLU A 174 -2.18 4.94 18.91
CA GLU A 174 -1.86 3.72 19.66
C GLU A 174 -0.33 3.49 19.67
N PRO A 175 0.25 3.23 20.87
CA PRO A 175 1.68 3.00 21.02
C PRO A 175 2.14 1.68 20.39
#